data_3a7dda1e9d6c89d6f015795193180f4e
#
_entry.id   3a7dda1e9d6c89d6f015795193180f4e
#
_cell.length_a   1.000
_cell.length_b   1.000
_cell.length_c   1.000
_cell.angle_alpha   90.00
_cell.angle_beta   90.00
_cell.angle_gamma   90.00
#
_symmetry.space_group_name_H-M   'P 1'
#
loop_
_entity.id
_entity.type
_entity.pdbx_description
1 polymer ?
#
loop_
_entity_poly.entity_id
_entity_poly.type
_entity_poly.pdbx_seq_one_letter_code
_entity_poly.pdbx_strand_id
1 'polypeptide(L)'
;MKILVIAPTPFFSDRGTHIRILEEALALEKLGHEITISTYHIGKNIDRRINTKIDVRRILRLLFWYKKLEAGPDWQKIILDIMLIRKTFFLARTKKPDIIHGHLHEGVLIGWIVKYLLFWRKIKLVADFHGSLTGEMLSHGYLKRGLKGIFSQIEKFINKRGDYAITSSWECTKDVKKSRKDGKIETVLDGINLDSFVFSSKKEEMKKEWEIPDGKFIVGYTGGLIPNKGIDYLLKAIPLVLEKRKDVFFLIGGFPPEEIERFIKDKKLGEFVRLVSPLDYFRLPEFLHICDIAIDPKGSDTNQASGKMLNYMAAGLAVVCFDKVNNREYLGEGGYFCREMSPLALAEGIFYFLEKPEEAKQKGLYNREKAKTFSWDAPAKKIELIYNKIKS
;
A
#
# COMPACT_ATOMS: atom_id res chain seq x y z
N MET A 1 -21.16 10.80 9.69
CA MET A 1 -22.01 9.97 8.82
C MET A 1 -21.74 8.50 9.12
N LYS A 2 -22.68 7.60 8.74
CA LYS A 2 -22.48 6.16 8.77
C LYS A 2 -21.99 5.69 7.41
N ILE A 3 -20.82 5.06 7.35
CA ILE A 3 -20.19 4.64 6.11
C ILE A 3 -20.02 3.12 6.13
N LEU A 4 -20.51 2.46 5.10
CA LEU A 4 -20.31 1.03 4.87
C LEU A 4 -19.26 0.84 3.79
N VAL A 5 -18.07 0.49 4.20
CA VAL A 5 -16.93 0.19 3.33
C VAL A 5 -17.03 -1.24 2.83
N ILE A 6 -16.85 -1.45 1.52
CA ILE A 6 -16.78 -2.79 0.91
C ILE A 6 -15.34 -3.05 0.51
N ALA A 7 -14.72 -4.01 1.18
CA ALA A 7 -13.37 -4.47 0.92
C ALA A 7 -13.39 -5.92 0.40
N PRO A 8 -13.49 -6.17 -0.93
CA PRO A 8 -13.54 -7.51 -1.51
C PRO A 8 -12.15 -8.15 -1.51
N THR A 9 -11.56 -8.25 -0.33
CA THR A 9 -10.17 -8.66 -0.11
C THR A 9 -10.04 -9.49 1.16
N PRO A 10 -8.93 -10.21 1.37
CA PRO A 10 -8.54 -10.77 2.66
C PRO A 10 -8.16 -9.68 3.66
N PHE A 11 -9.11 -8.87 4.09
CA PHE A 11 -8.85 -7.73 4.97
C PHE A 11 -8.71 -8.16 6.43
N PHE A 12 -7.66 -7.80 7.17
CA PHE A 12 -6.48 -7.08 6.79
C PHE A 12 -5.34 -8.04 6.38
N SER A 13 -4.53 -7.67 5.41
CA SER A 13 -3.22 -8.28 5.16
C SER A 13 -2.22 -7.19 4.75
N ASP A 14 -0.93 -7.46 4.91
CA ASP A 14 0.17 -6.49 4.76
C ASP A 14 0.43 -6.13 3.28
N ARG A 15 -0.59 -5.62 2.58
CA ARG A 15 -0.57 -5.29 1.15
C ARG A 15 -1.11 -3.88 0.89
N GLY A 16 -0.58 -3.21 -0.11
CA GLY A 16 -0.87 -1.81 -0.40
C GLY A 16 -2.36 -1.46 -0.43
N THR A 17 -3.19 -2.23 -1.15
CA THR A 17 -4.64 -2.02 -1.19
C THR A 17 -5.30 -2.09 0.19
N HIS A 18 -4.91 -3.06 1.02
CA HIS A 18 -5.48 -3.24 2.35
C HIS A 18 -5.04 -2.13 3.32
N ILE A 19 -3.77 -1.71 3.18
CA ILE A 19 -3.21 -0.58 3.92
C ILE A 19 -3.98 0.69 3.58
N ARG A 20 -4.20 0.97 2.28
CA ARG A 20 -5.01 2.12 1.85
C ARG A 20 -6.41 2.09 2.46
N ILE A 21 -7.12 0.95 2.37
CA ILE A 21 -8.48 0.82 2.93
C ILE A 21 -8.49 1.08 4.45
N LEU A 22 -7.50 0.56 5.17
CA LEU A 22 -7.39 0.74 6.61
C LEU A 22 -7.09 2.19 6.98
N GLU A 23 -6.06 2.77 6.38
CA GLU A 23 -5.59 4.13 6.71
C GLU A 23 -6.64 5.19 6.32
N GLU A 24 -7.32 5.01 5.18
CA GLU A 24 -8.44 5.83 4.78
C GLU A 24 -9.60 5.74 5.79
N ALA A 25 -9.96 4.51 6.20
CA ALA A 25 -11.02 4.30 7.18
C ALA A 25 -10.68 4.92 8.54
N LEU A 26 -9.43 4.79 9.01
CA LEU A 26 -8.95 5.43 10.25
C LEU A 26 -8.99 6.95 10.15
N ALA A 27 -8.58 7.53 9.02
CA ALA A 27 -8.62 8.97 8.82
C ALA A 27 -10.06 9.52 8.76
N LEU A 28 -10.98 8.79 8.14
CA LEU A 28 -12.40 9.13 8.13
C LEU A 28 -13.05 8.98 9.52
N GLU A 29 -12.63 7.97 10.30
CA GLU A 29 -13.06 7.82 11.71
C GLU A 29 -12.62 9.01 12.55
N LYS A 30 -11.38 9.51 12.38
CA LYS A 30 -10.89 10.74 13.04
C LYS A 30 -11.74 11.97 12.73
N LEU A 31 -12.33 12.04 11.54
CA LEU A 31 -13.30 13.10 11.17
C LEU A 31 -14.71 12.88 11.77
N GLY A 32 -14.90 11.87 12.62
CA GLY A 32 -16.16 11.59 13.32
C GLY A 32 -17.16 10.74 12.54
N HIS A 33 -16.73 10.02 11.51
CA HIS A 33 -17.57 9.07 10.79
C HIS A 33 -17.63 7.71 11.51
N GLU A 34 -18.78 7.05 11.49
CA GLU A 34 -18.97 5.67 11.97
C GLU A 34 -18.68 4.71 10.80
N ILE A 35 -17.60 3.92 10.90
CA ILE A 35 -17.13 3.05 9.83
C ILE A 35 -17.46 1.59 10.11
N THR A 36 -18.09 0.93 9.14
CA THR A 36 -18.27 -0.53 9.13
C THR A 36 -17.63 -1.08 7.86
N ILE A 37 -16.71 -2.05 7.98
CA ILE A 37 -16.05 -2.69 6.83
C ILE A 37 -16.65 -4.08 6.60
N SER A 38 -17.21 -4.31 5.40
CA SER A 38 -17.67 -5.61 4.93
C SER A 38 -16.59 -6.27 4.09
N THR A 39 -16.15 -7.48 4.46
CA THR A 39 -14.99 -8.12 3.84
C THR A 39 -15.09 -9.65 3.83
N TYR A 40 -14.12 -10.32 3.16
CA TYR A 40 -14.03 -11.79 3.15
C TYR A 40 -13.76 -12.37 4.54
N HIS A 41 -13.92 -13.70 4.67
CA HIS A 41 -13.73 -14.41 5.94
C HIS A 41 -12.26 -14.59 6.37
N ILE A 42 -11.32 -14.31 5.48
CA ILE A 42 -9.86 -14.43 5.70
C ILE A 42 -9.22 -13.07 5.95
N GLY A 43 -8.04 -13.07 6.52
CA GLY A 43 -7.27 -11.88 6.90
C GLY A 43 -7.12 -11.71 8.42
N LYS A 44 -6.21 -10.84 8.82
CA LYS A 44 -5.95 -10.52 10.23
C LYS A 44 -7.02 -9.57 10.79
N ASN A 45 -7.13 -9.46 12.10
CA ASN A 45 -7.82 -8.36 12.74
C ASN A 45 -6.94 -7.10 12.73
N ILE A 46 -7.56 -5.93 12.86
CA ILE A 46 -6.83 -4.69 13.10
C ILE A 46 -6.06 -4.85 14.41
N ASP A 47 -4.81 -4.40 14.43
CA ASP A 47 -3.95 -4.52 15.61
C ASP A 47 -4.59 -3.79 16.80
N ARG A 48 -4.58 -4.44 17.98
CA ARG A 48 -5.17 -3.90 19.22
C ARG A 48 -4.46 -2.64 19.72
N ARG A 49 -3.24 -2.38 19.25
CA ARG A 49 -2.50 -1.15 19.55
C ARG A 49 -3.13 0.09 18.90
N ILE A 50 -3.91 -0.11 17.82
CA ILE A 50 -4.66 0.97 17.19
C ILE A 50 -5.97 1.17 17.94
N ASN A 51 -6.10 2.35 18.54
CA ASN A 51 -7.36 2.76 19.17
C ASN A 51 -8.38 3.14 18.11
N THR A 52 -9.25 2.20 17.73
CA THR A 52 -10.27 2.41 16.70
C THR A 52 -11.60 1.74 17.08
N LYS A 53 -12.70 2.34 16.62
CA LYS A 53 -14.06 1.81 16.73
C LYS A 53 -14.55 1.19 15.42
N ILE A 54 -13.69 1.06 14.41
CA ILE A 54 -14.04 0.47 13.12
C ILE A 54 -14.57 -0.95 13.30
N ASP A 55 -15.80 -1.17 12.81
CA ASP A 55 -16.50 -2.45 12.93
C ASP A 55 -16.24 -3.34 11.70
N VAL A 56 -15.32 -4.29 11.80
CA VAL A 56 -14.98 -5.22 10.69
C VAL A 56 -15.92 -6.42 10.69
N ARG A 57 -16.73 -6.54 9.65
CA ARG A 57 -17.75 -7.59 9.46
C ARG A 57 -17.39 -8.53 8.31
N ARG A 58 -16.98 -9.73 8.66
CA ARG A 58 -16.58 -10.77 7.70
C ARG A 58 -17.79 -11.58 7.22
N ILE A 59 -17.69 -12.11 5.98
CA ILE A 59 -18.62 -13.14 5.50
C ILE A 59 -18.45 -14.43 6.30
N LEU A 60 -19.43 -15.32 6.20
CA LEU A 60 -19.35 -16.66 6.80
C LEU A 60 -18.23 -17.49 6.15
N ARG A 61 -17.57 -18.33 6.92
CA ARG A 61 -16.47 -19.19 6.45
C ARG A 61 -17.01 -20.48 5.82
N LEU A 62 -17.77 -20.36 4.73
CA LEU A 62 -18.27 -21.54 4.00
C LEU A 62 -17.14 -22.23 3.21
N LEU A 63 -16.27 -21.47 2.56
CA LEU A 63 -15.08 -21.97 1.88
C LEU A 63 -13.91 -22.07 2.87
N PHE A 64 -14.00 -22.99 3.84
CA PHE A 64 -13.02 -23.09 4.93
C PHE A 64 -11.61 -23.47 4.46
N TRP A 65 -11.46 -24.07 3.30
CA TRP A 65 -10.19 -24.42 2.65
C TRP A 65 -9.55 -23.21 1.92
N TYR A 66 -10.33 -22.18 1.59
CA TYR A 66 -9.79 -21.00 0.90
C TYR A 66 -9.01 -20.14 1.88
N LYS A 67 -7.69 -20.10 1.69
CA LYS A 67 -6.73 -19.36 2.54
C LYS A 67 -5.88 -18.39 1.75
N LYS A 68 -6.15 -18.21 0.46
CA LYS A 68 -5.33 -17.39 -0.44
C LYS A 68 -5.38 -15.92 -0.02
N LEU A 69 -4.23 -15.38 0.37
CA LEU A 69 -4.04 -13.97 0.69
C LEU A 69 -3.58 -13.15 -0.53
N GLU A 70 -3.18 -13.83 -1.61
CA GLU A 70 -2.63 -13.22 -2.80
C GLU A 70 -3.71 -12.60 -3.69
N ALA A 71 -3.34 -11.50 -4.38
CA ALA A 71 -4.14 -10.95 -5.45
C ALA A 71 -4.19 -11.91 -6.64
N GLY A 72 -5.19 -11.78 -7.48
CA GLY A 72 -5.34 -12.53 -8.73
C GLY A 72 -6.71 -13.16 -8.87
N PRO A 73 -7.08 -13.51 -10.09
CA PRO A 73 -8.35 -14.17 -10.38
C PRO A 73 -8.36 -15.59 -9.79
N ASP A 74 -9.52 -15.93 -9.24
CA ASP A 74 -9.80 -17.26 -8.73
C ASP A 74 -11.31 -17.47 -8.86
N TRP A 75 -11.75 -18.63 -9.35
CA TRP A 75 -13.17 -18.92 -9.47
C TRP A 75 -13.89 -18.90 -8.11
N GLN A 76 -13.19 -19.24 -7.03
CA GLN A 76 -13.71 -19.19 -5.66
C GLN A 76 -14.04 -17.77 -5.23
N LYS A 77 -13.36 -16.73 -5.77
CA LYS A 77 -13.70 -15.34 -5.51
C LYS A 77 -15.11 -14.98 -5.96
N ILE A 78 -15.62 -15.61 -7.01
CA ILE A 78 -17.02 -15.39 -7.45
C ILE A 78 -18.00 -15.78 -6.33
N ILE A 79 -17.75 -16.91 -5.66
CA ILE A 79 -18.57 -17.35 -4.52
C ILE A 79 -18.40 -16.39 -3.34
N LEU A 80 -17.17 -15.98 -3.05
CA LEU A 80 -16.89 -15.01 -1.98
C LEU A 80 -17.58 -13.67 -2.24
N ASP A 81 -17.62 -13.21 -3.49
CA ASP A 81 -18.29 -11.97 -3.89
C ASP A 81 -19.81 -12.07 -3.75
N ILE A 82 -20.41 -13.20 -4.14
CA ILE A 82 -21.84 -13.46 -3.92
C ILE A 82 -22.17 -13.42 -2.41
N MET A 83 -21.32 -14.06 -1.60
CA MET A 83 -21.48 -14.03 -0.14
C MET A 83 -21.30 -12.63 0.42
N LEU A 84 -20.38 -11.85 -0.16
CA LEU A 84 -20.13 -10.47 0.24
C LEU A 84 -21.28 -9.55 -0.16
N ILE A 85 -21.93 -9.76 -1.33
CA ILE A 85 -23.18 -9.07 -1.71
C ILE A 85 -24.22 -9.31 -0.62
N ARG A 86 -24.47 -10.59 -0.26
CA ARG A 86 -25.44 -10.94 0.79
C ARG A 86 -25.10 -10.26 2.13
N LYS A 87 -23.83 -10.35 2.58
CA LYS A 87 -23.37 -9.72 3.83
C LYS A 87 -23.59 -8.22 3.81
N THR A 88 -23.16 -7.55 2.74
CA THR A 88 -23.27 -6.11 2.56
C THR A 88 -24.72 -5.66 2.52
N PHE A 89 -25.60 -6.42 1.86
CA PHE A 89 -27.04 -6.15 1.84
C PHE A 89 -27.64 -6.15 3.25
N PHE A 90 -27.35 -7.17 4.06
CA PHE A 90 -27.84 -7.23 5.45
C PHE A 90 -27.28 -6.11 6.30
N LEU A 91 -25.99 -5.77 6.15
CA LEU A 91 -25.38 -4.63 6.85
C LEU A 91 -26.02 -3.31 6.44
N ALA A 92 -26.21 -3.08 5.15
CA ALA A 92 -26.87 -1.89 4.65
C ALA A 92 -28.32 -1.75 5.15
N ARG A 93 -29.02 -2.88 5.29
CA ARG A 93 -30.40 -2.90 5.82
C ARG A 93 -30.45 -2.60 7.32
N THR A 94 -29.52 -3.13 8.11
CA THR A 94 -29.53 -3.04 9.59
C THR A 94 -28.83 -1.77 10.10
N LYS A 95 -27.65 -1.46 9.59
CA LYS A 95 -26.83 -0.30 10.00
C LYS A 95 -27.33 1.02 9.42
N LYS A 96 -28.09 0.96 8.31
CA LYS A 96 -28.65 2.13 7.60
C LYS A 96 -27.55 3.15 7.27
N PRO A 97 -26.52 2.79 6.47
CA PRO A 97 -25.45 3.71 6.15
C PRO A 97 -25.96 4.86 5.27
N ASP A 98 -25.33 6.02 5.42
CA ASP A 98 -25.50 7.17 4.52
C ASP A 98 -24.80 6.92 3.18
N ILE A 99 -23.60 6.31 3.26
CA ILE A 99 -22.70 6.08 2.14
C ILE A 99 -22.31 4.60 2.11
N ILE A 100 -22.33 4.02 0.93
CA ILE A 100 -21.56 2.81 0.60
C ILE A 100 -20.28 3.28 -0.11
N HIS A 101 -19.11 2.87 0.41
CA HIS A 101 -17.81 3.14 -0.20
C HIS A 101 -17.23 1.81 -0.70
N GLY A 102 -17.28 1.61 -2.01
CA GLY A 102 -16.81 0.38 -2.66
C GLY A 102 -15.39 0.52 -3.15
N HIS A 103 -14.46 -0.24 -2.57
CA HIS A 103 -13.08 -0.31 -3.04
C HIS A 103 -12.92 -1.38 -4.11
N LEU A 104 -12.04 -1.13 -5.06
CA LEU A 104 -11.80 -1.98 -6.23
C LEU A 104 -13.05 -2.16 -7.11
N HIS A 105 -12.87 -2.70 -8.29
CA HIS A 105 -13.96 -2.90 -9.23
C HIS A 105 -15.04 -3.84 -8.67
N GLU A 106 -14.64 -4.90 -7.95
CA GLU A 106 -15.54 -5.85 -7.33
C GLU A 106 -16.38 -5.18 -6.22
N GLY A 107 -15.76 -4.37 -5.35
CA GLY A 107 -16.48 -3.65 -4.27
C GLY A 107 -17.45 -2.61 -4.82
N VAL A 108 -17.09 -1.95 -5.92
CA VAL A 108 -17.99 -1.01 -6.62
C VAL A 108 -19.19 -1.75 -7.21
N LEU A 109 -18.97 -2.91 -7.85
CA LEU A 109 -20.04 -3.71 -8.41
C LEU A 109 -20.99 -4.24 -7.32
N ILE A 110 -20.43 -4.75 -6.22
CA ILE A 110 -21.20 -5.19 -5.03
C ILE A 110 -22.02 -4.03 -4.46
N GLY A 111 -21.40 -2.86 -4.28
CA GLY A 111 -22.08 -1.67 -3.77
C GLY A 111 -23.20 -1.21 -4.68
N TRP A 112 -23.02 -1.26 -5.99
CA TRP A 112 -24.04 -0.92 -6.98
C TRP A 112 -25.22 -1.90 -6.92
N ILE A 113 -24.98 -3.23 -6.84
CA ILE A 113 -26.03 -4.24 -6.69
C ILE A 113 -26.83 -4.00 -5.41
N VAL A 114 -26.15 -3.78 -4.27
CA VAL A 114 -26.79 -3.56 -2.98
C VAL A 114 -27.62 -2.27 -2.99
N LYS A 115 -27.08 -1.18 -3.57
CA LYS A 115 -27.80 0.08 -3.75
C LYS A 115 -29.06 -0.11 -4.60
N TYR A 116 -28.98 -0.89 -5.69
CA TYR A 116 -30.12 -1.21 -6.53
C TYR A 116 -31.18 -2.03 -5.78
N LEU A 117 -30.77 -3.05 -5.05
CA LEU A 117 -31.67 -3.88 -4.23
C LEU A 117 -32.33 -3.10 -3.07
N LEU A 118 -31.75 -1.97 -2.64
CA LEU A 118 -32.23 -1.10 -1.56
C LEU A 118 -32.58 0.30 -2.08
N PHE A 119 -33.06 0.41 -3.35
CA PHE A 119 -33.29 1.70 -4.02
C PHE A 119 -34.15 2.68 -3.20
N TRP A 120 -35.10 2.20 -2.41
CA TRP A 120 -35.95 3.01 -1.54
C TRP A 120 -35.19 3.70 -0.38
N ARG A 121 -33.97 3.22 -0.07
CA ARG A 121 -33.13 3.77 1.01
C ARG A 121 -32.33 5.01 0.61
N LYS A 122 -32.27 5.32 -0.68
CA LYS A 122 -31.53 6.46 -1.24
C LYS A 122 -30.05 6.51 -0.83
N ILE A 123 -29.43 5.34 -0.53
CA ILE A 123 -28.02 5.22 -0.16
C ILE A 123 -27.16 5.70 -1.32
N LYS A 124 -26.13 6.50 -1.04
CA LYS A 124 -25.17 6.96 -2.05
C LYS A 124 -23.99 5.97 -2.15
N LEU A 125 -23.46 5.83 -3.35
CA LEU A 125 -22.30 4.94 -3.63
C LEU A 125 -21.12 5.78 -4.12
N VAL A 126 -20.00 5.70 -3.39
CA VAL A 126 -18.69 6.15 -3.86
C VAL A 126 -17.91 4.97 -4.38
N ALA A 127 -17.37 5.12 -5.59
CA ALA A 127 -16.54 4.10 -6.24
C ALA A 127 -15.07 4.47 -6.08
N ASP A 128 -14.28 3.65 -5.39
CA ASP A 128 -12.84 3.87 -5.22
C ASP A 128 -12.03 2.87 -6.06
N PHE A 129 -11.40 3.38 -7.12
CA PHE A 129 -10.60 2.59 -8.05
C PHE A 129 -9.10 2.73 -7.74
N HIS A 130 -8.44 1.60 -7.48
CA HIS A 130 -7.02 1.56 -7.11
C HIS A 130 -6.09 1.34 -8.31
N GLY A 131 -6.61 1.12 -9.50
CA GLY A 131 -5.88 0.88 -10.74
C GLY A 131 -6.82 0.37 -11.84
N SER A 132 -6.28 0.03 -13.01
CA SER A 132 -7.03 -0.63 -14.08
C SER A 132 -7.16 -2.13 -13.80
N LEU A 133 -8.37 -2.65 -13.76
CA LEU A 133 -8.64 -4.09 -13.62
C LEU A 133 -7.98 -4.90 -14.73
N THR A 134 -8.21 -4.51 -15.98
CA THR A 134 -7.67 -5.19 -17.16
C THR A 134 -6.15 -5.06 -17.21
N GLY A 135 -5.60 -3.89 -16.85
CA GLY A 135 -4.17 -3.62 -16.82
C GLY A 135 -3.44 -4.49 -15.79
N GLU A 136 -3.95 -4.59 -14.57
CA GLU A 136 -3.38 -5.44 -13.53
C GLU A 136 -3.42 -6.92 -13.90
N MET A 137 -4.53 -7.41 -14.43
CA MET A 137 -4.66 -8.80 -14.86
C MET A 137 -3.69 -9.16 -15.98
N LEU A 138 -3.41 -8.24 -16.90
CA LEU A 138 -2.43 -8.43 -17.96
C LEU A 138 -1.00 -8.41 -17.44
N SER A 139 -0.66 -7.45 -16.58
CA SER A 139 0.71 -7.30 -16.04
C SER A 139 1.14 -8.47 -15.16
N HIS A 140 0.19 -9.13 -14.51
CA HIS A 140 0.42 -10.34 -13.71
C HIS A 140 0.26 -11.66 -14.50
N GLY A 141 0.03 -11.59 -15.82
CA GLY A 141 -0.11 -12.77 -16.68
C GLY A 141 -1.39 -13.59 -16.47
N TYR A 142 -2.36 -13.05 -15.73
CA TYR A 142 -3.63 -13.75 -15.43
C TYR A 142 -4.63 -13.71 -16.57
N LEU A 143 -4.48 -12.79 -17.52
CA LEU A 143 -5.42 -12.60 -18.61
C LEU A 143 -4.78 -12.95 -19.95
N LYS A 144 -5.34 -13.96 -20.64
CA LYS A 144 -4.97 -14.26 -22.01
C LYS A 144 -5.48 -13.16 -22.95
N ARG A 145 -4.72 -12.85 -24.02
CA ARG A 145 -5.05 -11.77 -24.96
C ARG A 145 -6.47 -11.86 -25.54
N GLY A 146 -6.99 -13.08 -25.75
CA GLY A 146 -8.35 -13.29 -26.29
C GLY A 146 -9.49 -12.83 -25.37
N LEU A 147 -9.27 -12.79 -24.04
CA LEU A 147 -10.27 -12.37 -23.06
C LEU A 147 -10.20 -10.88 -22.72
N LYS A 148 -9.15 -10.17 -23.19
CA LYS A 148 -8.93 -8.75 -22.91
C LYS A 148 -10.15 -7.88 -23.25
N GLY A 149 -10.80 -8.16 -24.40
CA GLY A 149 -11.98 -7.40 -24.84
C GLY A 149 -13.14 -7.49 -23.86
N ILE A 150 -13.44 -8.69 -23.36
CA ILE A 150 -14.55 -8.95 -22.41
C ILE A 150 -14.27 -8.22 -21.10
N PHE A 151 -13.07 -8.40 -20.52
CA PHE A 151 -12.70 -7.75 -19.27
C PHE A 151 -12.68 -6.21 -19.38
N SER A 152 -12.23 -5.67 -20.50
CA SER A 152 -12.28 -4.23 -20.76
C SER A 152 -13.72 -3.69 -20.83
N GLN A 153 -14.69 -4.47 -21.36
CA GLN A 153 -16.09 -4.05 -21.36
C GLN A 153 -16.70 -4.10 -19.96
N ILE A 154 -16.36 -5.13 -19.17
CA ILE A 154 -16.78 -5.24 -17.77
C ILE A 154 -16.22 -4.05 -16.96
N GLU A 155 -14.94 -3.75 -17.12
CA GLU A 155 -14.28 -2.61 -16.47
C GLU A 155 -14.97 -1.29 -16.83
N LYS A 156 -15.22 -1.03 -18.13
CA LYS A 156 -15.94 0.16 -18.60
C LYS A 156 -17.36 0.24 -18.04
N PHE A 157 -18.05 -0.88 -17.87
CA PHE A 157 -19.36 -0.93 -17.25
C PHE A 157 -19.28 -0.51 -15.77
N ILE A 158 -18.31 -1.07 -15.03
CA ILE A 158 -18.15 -0.78 -13.59
C ILE A 158 -17.68 0.66 -13.37
N ASN A 159 -16.76 1.18 -14.20
CA ASN A 159 -16.26 2.55 -14.11
C ASN A 159 -17.35 3.63 -14.20
N LYS A 160 -18.49 3.31 -14.82
CA LYS A 160 -19.67 4.19 -14.90
C LYS A 160 -20.58 4.12 -13.66
N ARG A 161 -20.30 3.22 -12.70
CA ARG A 161 -21.12 3.02 -11.51
C ARG A 161 -20.68 3.94 -10.37
N GLY A 162 -21.60 4.13 -9.41
CA GLY A 162 -21.41 5.05 -8.29
C GLY A 162 -21.87 6.48 -8.58
N ASP A 163 -22.29 7.16 -7.53
CA ASP A 163 -22.74 8.58 -7.61
C ASP A 163 -21.55 9.52 -7.76
N TYR A 164 -20.38 9.08 -7.28
CA TYR A 164 -19.08 9.73 -7.45
C TYR A 164 -17.98 8.68 -7.53
N ALA A 165 -16.88 8.98 -8.22
CA ALA A 165 -15.69 8.12 -8.27
C ALA A 165 -14.49 8.82 -7.66
N ILE A 166 -13.66 8.06 -6.96
CA ILE A 166 -12.32 8.47 -6.55
C ILE A 166 -11.30 7.46 -7.09
N THR A 167 -10.07 7.89 -7.24
CA THR A 167 -8.99 7.07 -7.78
C THR A 167 -7.70 7.33 -7.03
N SER A 168 -6.87 6.32 -6.84
CA SER A 168 -5.62 6.40 -6.08
C SER A 168 -4.45 7.02 -6.85
N SER A 169 -4.61 7.28 -8.16
CA SER A 169 -3.56 7.88 -8.98
C SER A 169 -4.11 8.69 -10.14
N TRP A 170 -3.30 9.60 -10.68
CA TRP A 170 -3.65 10.40 -11.86
C TRP A 170 -3.85 9.55 -13.11
N GLU A 171 -3.06 8.47 -13.27
CA GLU A 171 -3.18 7.52 -14.37
C GLU A 171 -4.53 6.79 -14.30
N CYS A 172 -4.89 6.28 -13.12
CA CYS A 172 -6.19 5.65 -12.90
C CYS A 172 -7.34 6.64 -13.22
N THR A 173 -7.22 7.90 -12.82
CA THR A 173 -8.19 8.95 -13.16
C THR A 173 -8.34 9.10 -14.67
N LYS A 174 -7.23 9.16 -15.42
CA LYS A 174 -7.24 9.27 -16.89
C LYS A 174 -7.95 8.06 -17.52
N ASP A 175 -7.68 6.86 -17.02
CA ASP A 175 -8.27 5.64 -17.55
C ASP A 175 -9.78 5.53 -17.26
N VAL A 176 -10.21 5.84 -16.06
CA VAL A 176 -11.63 5.85 -15.68
C VAL A 176 -12.40 6.93 -16.47
N LYS A 177 -11.81 8.10 -16.70
CA LYS A 177 -12.39 9.17 -17.52
C LYS A 177 -12.64 8.77 -18.98
N LYS A 178 -11.94 7.78 -19.52
CA LYS A 178 -12.22 7.26 -20.87
C LYS A 178 -13.65 6.70 -20.99
N SER A 179 -14.15 6.09 -19.93
CA SER A 179 -15.48 5.48 -19.87
C SER A 179 -16.51 6.30 -19.07
N ARG A 180 -16.09 7.03 -18.03
CA ARG A 180 -16.94 7.90 -17.21
C ARG A 180 -16.88 9.35 -17.66
N LYS A 181 -18.00 9.90 -18.18
CA LYS A 181 -18.08 11.23 -18.80
C LYS A 181 -18.87 12.26 -17.99
N ASP A 182 -19.37 11.88 -16.81
CA ASP A 182 -20.23 12.74 -15.98
C ASP A 182 -19.46 13.80 -15.16
N GLY A 183 -18.13 13.82 -15.25
CA GLY A 183 -17.27 14.73 -14.49
C GLY A 183 -17.18 14.45 -12.98
N LYS A 184 -17.91 13.45 -12.48
CA LYS A 184 -17.97 13.12 -11.05
C LYS A 184 -16.85 12.15 -10.67
N ILE A 185 -15.62 12.62 -10.77
CA ILE A 185 -14.40 11.86 -10.46
C ILE A 185 -13.32 12.77 -9.93
N GLU A 186 -12.63 12.30 -8.88
CA GLU A 186 -11.50 12.98 -8.24
C GLU A 186 -10.33 12.03 -8.03
N THR A 187 -9.11 12.56 -8.13
CA THR A 187 -7.90 11.85 -7.68
C THR A 187 -7.71 12.09 -6.19
N VAL A 188 -7.64 11.03 -5.41
CA VAL A 188 -7.34 11.03 -3.98
C VAL A 188 -6.13 10.14 -3.77
N LEU A 189 -4.96 10.76 -3.72
CA LEU A 189 -3.69 10.05 -3.54
C LEU A 189 -3.61 9.41 -2.15
N ASP A 190 -2.76 8.38 -2.02
CA ASP A 190 -2.47 7.77 -0.73
C ASP A 190 -1.79 8.77 0.20
N GLY A 191 -2.16 8.71 1.46
CA GLY A 191 -1.49 9.44 2.52
C GLY A 191 -0.54 8.57 3.34
N ILE A 192 0.03 9.19 4.37
CA ILE A 192 0.82 8.52 5.39
C ILE A 192 0.24 8.82 6.78
N ASN A 193 0.21 7.81 7.64
CA ASN A 193 -0.16 7.97 9.05
C ASN A 193 1.09 8.31 9.86
N LEU A 194 1.32 9.59 10.11
CA LEU A 194 2.50 10.07 10.83
C LEU A 194 2.49 9.68 12.31
N ASP A 195 1.32 9.46 12.90
CA ASP A 195 1.20 9.07 14.31
C ASP A 195 1.85 7.71 14.57
N SER A 196 1.87 6.84 13.56
CA SER A 196 2.54 5.54 13.61
C SER A 196 4.07 5.65 13.69
N PHE A 197 4.65 6.80 13.35
CA PHE A 197 6.10 7.06 13.35
C PHE A 197 6.56 7.90 14.55
N VAL A 198 5.78 7.92 15.61
CA VAL A 198 6.15 8.52 16.91
C VAL A 198 6.60 7.39 17.85
N PHE A 199 7.90 7.33 18.11
CA PHE A 199 8.49 6.27 18.93
C PHE A 199 8.79 6.75 20.34
N SER A 200 8.37 5.95 21.32
CA SER A 200 8.77 6.06 22.72
C SER A 200 9.82 5.03 23.11
N SER A 201 10.07 4.01 22.26
CA SER A 201 10.99 2.91 22.54
C SER A 201 12.42 3.23 22.12
N LYS A 202 13.37 2.62 22.84
CA LYS A 202 14.79 2.81 22.58
C LYS A 202 15.20 2.04 21.32
N LYS A 203 15.83 2.71 20.37
CA LYS A 203 16.37 2.15 19.11
C LYS A 203 17.20 0.88 19.36
N GLU A 204 17.97 0.85 20.44
CA GLU A 204 18.83 -0.29 20.79
C GLU A 204 18.07 -1.55 21.23
N GLU A 205 16.90 -1.39 21.86
CA GLU A 205 16.06 -2.55 22.23
C GLU A 205 15.50 -3.23 20.96
N MET A 206 15.08 -2.44 19.98
CA MET A 206 14.60 -2.94 18.69
C MET A 206 15.72 -3.61 17.88
N LYS A 207 16.94 -3.07 17.88
CA LYS A 207 18.09 -3.69 17.24
C LYS A 207 18.37 -5.08 17.82
N LYS A 208 18.33 -5.22 19.15
CA LYS A 208 18.52 -6.53 19.82
C LYS A 208 17.44 -7.53 19.43
N GLU A 209 16.17 -7.11 19.40
CA GLU A 209 15.06 -8.00 19.01
C GLU A 209 15.23 -8.56 17.60
N TRP A 210 15.72 -7.75 16.66
CA TRP A 210 15.97 -8.19 15.28
C TRP A 210 17.39 -8.68 15.04
N GLU A 211 18.16 -8.91 16.12
CA GLU A 211 19.52 -9.46 16.08
C GLU A 211 20.46 -8.67 15.16
N ILE A 212 20.39 -7.35 15.25
CA ILE A 212 21.24 -6.46 14.47
C ILE A 212 22.52 -6.17 15.26
N PRO A 213 23.71 -6.40 14.68
CA PRO A 213 24.96 -6.15 15.36
C PRO A 213 25.16 -4.65 15.67
N ASP A 214 25.79 -4.38 16.82
CA ASP A 214 26.14 -3.01 17.22
C ASP A 214 27.16 -2.36 16.27
N GLY A 215 27.12 -1.04 16.20
CA GLY A 215 28.10 -0.25 15.43
C GLY A 215 27.96 -0.37 13.92
N LYS A 216 26.92 -0.99 13.39
CA LYS A 216 26.68 -1.09 11.95
C LYS A 216 25.84 0.07 11.43
N PHE A 217 26.16 0.49 10.20
CA PHE A 217 25.32 1.40 9.42
C PHE A 217 24.24 0.60 8.71
N ILE A 218 22.97 0.86 9.01
CA ILE A 218 21.84 0.04 8.62
C ILE A 218 21.15 0.59 7.37
N VAL A 219 21.19 -0.18 6.28
CA VAL A 219 20.50 0.11 5.02
C VAL A 219 19.19 -0.67 4.98
N GLY A 220 18.06 0.04 5.04
CA GLY A 220 16.72 -0.55 5.07
C GLY A 220 16.07 -0.68 3.70
N TYR A 221 15.43 -1.82 3.44
CA TYR A 221 14.51 -2.04 2.32
C TYR A 221 13.21 -2.64 2.81
N THR A 222 12.07 -2.14 2.33
CA THR A 222 10.76 -2.74 2.61
C THR A 222 9.93 -2.89 1.34
N GLY A 223 9.12 -3.95 1.26
CA GLY A 223 8.16 -4.12 0.16
C GLY A 223 8.13 -5.52 -0.45
N GLY A 224 7.56 -5.65 -1.64
CA GLY A 224 7.56 -6.91 -2.37
C GLY A 224 8.98 -7.32 -2.76
N LEU A 225 9.35 -8.58 -2.46
CA LEU A 225 10.65 -9.17 -2.79
C LEU A 225 10.57 -9.86 -4.15
N ILE A 226 10.22 -9.08 -5.19
CA ILE A 226 9.98 -9.55 -6.56
C ILE A 226 10.68 -8.63 -7.58
N PRO A 227 11.04 -9.13 -8.78
CA PRO A 227 11.84 -8.39 -9.77
C PRO A 227 11.29 -7.03 -10.14
N ASN A 228 9.96 -6.89 -10.31
CA ASN A 228 9.34 -5.61 -10.68
C ASN A 228 9.42 -4.53 -9.56
N LYS A 229 9.91 -4.88 -8.37
CA LYS A 229 10.23 -3.95 -7.28
C LYS A 229 11.72 -3.64 -7.19
N GLY A 230 12.51 -4.17 -8.12
CA GLY A 230 13.93 -3.91 -8.25
C GLY A 230 14.82 -4.69 -7.29
N ILE A 231 14.30 -5.79 -6.72
CA ILE A 231 15.06 -6.58 -5.75
C ILE A 231 16.37 -7.10 -6.35
N ASP A 232 16.38 -7.44 -7.64
CA ASP A 232 17.59 -7.93 -8.34
C ASP A 232 18.72 -6.89 -8.34
N TYR A 233 18.40 -5.60 -8.44
CA TYR A 233 19.39 -4.53 -8.33
C TYR A 233 19.98 -4.47 -6.92
N LEU A 234 19.13 -4.59 -5.90
CA LEU A 234 19.56 -4.59 -4.50
C LEU A 234 20.48 -5.79 -4.20
N LEU A 235 20.06 -7.00 -4.58
CA LEU A 235 20.84 -8.21 -4.34
C LEU A 235 22.22 -8.18 -5.03
N LYS A 236 22.32 -7.54 -6.19
CA LYS A 236 23.59 -7.35 -6.88
C LYS A 236 24.43 -6.19 -6.30
N ALA A 237 23.79 -5.18 -5.67
CA ALA A 237 24.49 -4.07 -5.03
C ALA A 237 25.11 -4.47 -3.68
N ILE A 238 24.47 -5.35 -2.91
CA ILE A 238 24.94 -5.80 -1.59
C ILE A 238 26.39 -6.30 -1.62
N PRO A 239 26.79 -7.26 -2.49
CA PRO A 239 28.19 -7.71 -2.55
C PRO A 239 29.16 -6.58 -2.87
N LEU A 240 28.80 -5.66 -3.78
CA LEU A 240 29.65 -4.51 -4.14
C LEU A 240 29.93 -3.58 -2.94
N VAL A 241 28.92 -3.39 -2.10
CA VAL A 241 29.09 -2.62 -0.86
C VAL A 241 29.95 -3.37 0.13
N LEU A 242 29.64 -4.66 0.37
CA LEU A 242 30.31 -5.47 1.37
C LEU A 242 31.74 -5.83 1.01
N GLU A 243 32.14 -5.76 -0.24
CA GLU A 243 33.56 -5.90 -0.65
C GLU A 243 34.42 -4.77 -0.07
N LYS A 244 33.89 -3.53 -0.04
CA LYS A 244 34.61 -2.35 0.42
C LYS A 244 34.36 -1.97 1.88
N ARG A 245 33.15 -2.25 2.41
CA ARG A 245 32.69 -1.80 3.74
C ARG A 245 32.03 -2.95 4.51
N LYS A 246 32.66 -3.38 5.60
CA LYS A 246 32.15 -4.44 6.48
C LYS A 246 31.33 -3.91 7.66
N ASP A 247 31.28 -2.61 7.84
CA ASP A 247 30.50 -1.89 8.84
C ASP A 247 29.06 -1.60 8.39
N VAL A 248 28.66 -2.07 7.20
CA VAL A 248 27.28 -1.95 6.68
C VAL A 248 26.47 -3.20 7.00
N PHE A 249 25.21 -2.99 7.33
CA PHE A 249 24.23 -4.07 7.55
C PHE A 249 22.97 -3.81 6.73
N PHE A 250 22.49 -4.82 6.02
CA PHE A 250 21.25 -4.73 5.22
C PHE A 250 20.08 -5.35 5.95
N LEU A 251 19.06 -4.55 6.23
CA LEU A 251 17.81 -4.97 6.84
C LEU A 251 16.71 -4.99 5.78
N ILE A 252 16.27 -6.19 5.38
CA ILE A 252 15.32 -6.40 4.29
C ILE A 252 14.00 -6.91 4.85
N GLY A 253 12.91 -6.19 4.61
CA GLY A 253 11.56 -6.56 5.06
C GLY A 253 10.59 -6.75 3.90
N GLY A 254 9.89 -7.91 3.87
CA GLY A 254 8.89 -8.11 2.83
C GLY A 254 8.53 -9.57 2.56
N PHE A 255 7.98 -9.83 1.37
CA PHE A 255 7.52 -11.16 0.94
C PHE A 255 7.50 -11.21 -0.61
N PRO A 256 7.73 -12.35 -1.26
CA PRO A 256 8.07 -13.68 -0.74
C PRO A 256 9.56 -13.80 -0.33
N PRO A 257 9.93 -14.69 0.62
CA PRO A 257 11.29 -14.74 1.19
C PRO A 257 12.31 -15.55 0.39
N GLU A 258 11.86 -16.49 -0.44
CA GLU A 258 12.66 -17.62 -0.93
C GLU A 258 13.92 -17.20 -1.69
N GLU A 259 13.84 -16.14 -2.49
CA GLU A 259 14.99 -15.65 -3.26
C GLU A 259 16.05 -15.02 -2.35
N ILE A 260 15.61 -14.26 -1.35
CA ILE A 260 16.49 -13.57 -0.41
C ILE A 260 17.16 -14.59 0.54
N GLU A 261 16.41 -15.56 1.04
CA GLU A 261 16.95 -16.63 1.89
C GLU A 261 18.03 -17.42 1.14
N ARG A 262 17.77 -17.79 -0.12
CA ARG A 262 18.74 -18.46 -0.98
C ARG A 262 19.98 -17.61 -1.18
N PHE A 263 19.80 -16.32 -1.51
CA PHE A 263 20.89 -15.38 -1.70
C PHE A 263 21.78 -15.26 -0.46
N ILE A 264 21.18 -15.10 0.73
CA ILE A 264 21.91 -14.99 2.01
C ILE A 264 22.73 -16.26 2.24
N LYS A 265 22.13 -17.43 2.03
CA LYS A 265 22.77 -18.74 2.22
C LYS A 265 23.93 -18.96 1.25
N ASP A 266 23.67 -18.79 -0.05
CA ASP A 266 24.65 -19.09 -1.13
C ASP A 266 25.86 -18.17 -1.08
N LYS A 267 25.64 -16.89 -0.69
CA LYS A 267 26.70 -15.89 -0.55
C LYS A 267 27.30 -15.82 0.87
N LYS A 268 26.80 -16.64 1.83
CA LYS A 268 27.23 -16.65 3.24
C LYS A 268 27.17 -15.27 3.90
N LEU A 269 26.05 -14.54 3.69
CA LEU A 269 25.89 -13.14 4.09
C LEU A 269 25.11 -12.96 5.40
N GLY A 270 24.87 -14.02 6.19
CA GLY A 270 24.07 -13.96 7.41
C GLY A 270 24.55 -12.96 8.48
N GLU A 271 25.84 -12.60 8.48
CA GLU A 271 26.42 -11.59 9.38
C GLU A 271 26.17 -10.13 8.90
N PHE A 272 25.72 -9.95 7.67
CA PHE A 272 25.56 -8.63 7.03
C PHE A 272 24.15 -8.36 6.53
N VAL A 273 23.29 -9.38 6.45
CA VAL A 273 21.95 -9.26 5.90
C VAL A 273 20.95 -9.97 6.80
N ARG A 274 19.91 -9.25 7.23
CA ARG A 274 18.77 -9.80 7.95
C ARG A 274 17.52 -9.68 7.11
N LEU A 275 16.81 -10.80 6.93
CA LEU A 275 15.49 -10.84 6.33
C LEU A 275 14.41 -10.93 7.40
N VAL A 276 13.43 -10.05 7.34
CA VAL A 276 12.18 -10.09 8.14
C VAL A 276 11.02 -10.40 7.20
N SER A 277 10.54 -11.63 7.21
CA SER A 277 9.48 -12.09 6.30
C SER A 277 8.48 -13.03 6.98
N PRO A 278 7.17 -12.75 6.89
CA PRO A 278 6.60 -11.49 6.40
C PRO A 278 6.86 -10.33 7.38
N LEU A 279 7.07 -9.12 6.85
CA LEU A 279 7.09 -7.93 7.69
C LEU A 279 5.66 -7.47 7.97
N ASP A 280 5.27 -7.46 9.25
CA ASP A 280 3.98 -6.95 9.69
C ASP A 280 3.91 -5.43 9.47
N TYR A 281 2.83 -4.95 8.82
CA TYR A 281 2.61 -3.54 8.57
C TYR A 281 2.66 -2.68 9.85
N PHE A 282 2.10 -3.19 10.93
CA PHE A 282 2.05 -2.47 12.21
C PHE A 282 3.40 -2.38 12.91
N ARG A 283 4.38 -3.19 12.48
CA ARG A 283 5.78 -3.13 12.91
C ARG A 283 6.71 -2.43 11.91
N LEU A 284 6.18 -2.04 10.75
CA LEU A 284 6.94 -1.32 9.72
C LEU A 284 7.60 -0.03 10.27
N PRO A 285 6.91 0.81 11.06
CA PRO A 285 7.54 1.99 11.64
C PRO A 285 8.75 1.63 12.53
N GLU A 286 8.64 0.63 13.39
CA GLU A 286 9.72 0.13 14.24
C GLU A 286 10.93 -0.34 13.40
N PHE A 287 10.64 -1.13 12.35
CA PHE A 287 11.65 -1.60 11.40
C PHE A 287 12.42 -0.45 10.74
N LEU A 288 11.73 0.59 10.31
CA LEU A 288 12.36 1.75 9.68
C LEU A 288 13.09 2.65 10.67
N HIS A 289 12.63 2.70 11.93
CA HIS A 289 13.25 3.53 12.97
C HIS A 289 14.70 3.15 13.27
N ILE A 290 15.08 1.89 13.12
CA ILE A 290 16.46 1.43 13.37
C ILE A 290 17.37 1.60 12.16
N CYS A 291 16.83 1.88 10.98
CA CYS A 291 17.64 2.15 9.78
C CYS A 291 18.30 3.52 9.85
N ASP A 292 19.43 3.65 9.16
CA ASP A 292 20.14 4.94 8.98
C ASP A 292 19.79 5.57 7.63
N ILE A 293 19.61 4.76 6.59
CA ILE A 293 19.07 5.15 5.29
C ILE A 293 18.10 4.09 4.76
N ALA A 294 17.32 4.46 3.78
CA ALA A 294 16.47 3.53 3.03
C ALA A 294 16.88 3.45 1.55
N ILE A 295 16.55 2.33 0.92
CA ILE A 295 16.81 2.14 -0.50
C ILE A 295 15.53 1.77 -1.26
N ASP A 296 15.27 2.44 -2.40
CA ASP A 296 14.20 2.08 -3.34
C ASP A 296 14.79 1.77 -4.73
N PRO A 297 15.12 0.51 -4.99
CA PRO A 297 15.75 0.08 -6.23
C PRO A 297 14.76 -0.13 -7.38
N LYS A 298 13.52 0.38 -7.27
CA LYS A 298 12.47 0.16 -8.27
C LYS A 298 12.86 0.78 -9.62
N GLY A 299 13.24 -0.09 -10.57
CA GLY A 299 13.68 0.29 -11.92
C GLY A 299 12.61 0.35 -13.00
N SER A 300 11.41 -0.22 -12.78
CA SER A 300 10.40 -0.34 -13.83
C SER A 300 9.80 1.00 -14.25
N ASP A 301 9.43 1.12 -15.55
CA ASP A 301 8.83 2.30 -16.17
C ASP A 301 7.39 2.60 -15.74
N THR A 302 6.89 1.92 -14.72
CA THR A 302 5.58 2.24 -14.17
C THR A 302 5.64 3.56 -13.43
N ASN A 303 4.89 4.56 -13.90
CA ASN A 303 4.69 5.85 -13.23
C ASN A 303 3.89 5.75 -11.92
N GLN A 304 3.79 4.55 -11.35
CA GLN A 304 3.18 4.38 -10.03
C GLN A 304 4.15 4.85 -8.95
N ALA A 305 3.67 5.76 -8.12
CA ALA A 305 4.37 6.14 -6.91
C ALA A 305 4.65 4.89 -6.05
N SER A 306 5.82 4.87 -5.42
CA SER A 306 6.17 3.81 -4.51
C SER A 306 5.60 4.13 -3.12
N GLY A 307 4.52 3.46 -2.70
CA GLY A 307 3.91 3.69 -1.37
C GLY A 307 4.91 3.58 -0.21
N LYS A 308 5.98 2.79 -0.36
CA LYS A 308 7.06 2.71 0.64
C LYS A 308 7.86 4.02 0.78
N MET A 309 7.87 4.87 -0.26
CA MET A 309 8.57 6.15 -0.21
C MET A 309 8.04 7.05 0.91
N LEU A 310 6.73 7.12 1.07
CA LEU A 310 6.08 7.87 2.14
C LEU A 310 6.44 7.32 3.52
N ASN A 311 6.56 5.99 3.67
CA ASN A 311 7.00 5.38 4.91
C ASN A 311 8.46 5.73 5.25
N TYR A 312 9.35 5.73 4.24
CA TYR A 312 10.76 6.13 4.42
C TYR A 312 10.87 7.60 4.83
N MET A 313 10.10 8.47 4.18
CA MET A 313 10.03 9.88 4.53
C MET A 313 9.51 10.10 5.95
N ALA A 314 8.40 9.43 6.33
CA ALA A 314 7.83 9.53 7.66
C ALA A 314 8.76 9.01 8.76
N ALA A 315 9.56 8.00 8.46
CA ALA A 315 10.61 7.49 9.35
C ALA A 315 11.80 8.44 9.48
N GLY A 316 11.87 9.49 8.65
CA GLY A 316 12.99 10.44 8.66
C GLY A 316 14.27 9.88 8.05
N LEU A 317 14.15 9.03 7.04
CA LEU A 317 15.29 8.41 6.37
C LEU A 317 15.65 9.15 5.08
N ALA A 318 16.95 9.34 4.83
CA ALA A 318 17.46 9.64 3.50
C ALA A 318 17.26 8.42 2.60
N VAL A 319 16.98 8.64 1.32
CA VAL A 319 16.63 7.55 0.41
C VAL A 319 17.57 7.50 -0.78
N VAL A 320 18.17 6.33 -1.02
CA VAL A 320 18.88 6.03 -2.27
C VAL A 320 17.89 5.43 -3.26
N CYS A 321 17.71 6.04 -4.41
CA CYS A 321 16.79 5.57 -5.45
C CYS A 321 17.23 5.97 -6.85
N PHE A 322 16.65 5.34 -7.86
CA PHE A 322 16.88 5.74 -9.25
C PHE A 322 16.26 7.10 -9.56
N ASP A 323 16.90 7.86 -10.43
CA ASP A 323 16.46 9.18 -10.86
C ASP A 323 15.19 9.09 -11.71
N LYS A 324 14.05 9.33 -11.08
CA LYS A 324 12.72 9.30 -11.68
C LYS A 324 11.91 10.52 -11.25
N VAL A 325 11.05 11.00 -12.13
CA VAL A 325 10.18 12.15 -11.88
C VAL A 325 9.42 11.98 -10.55
N ASN A 326 8.75 10.85 -10.35
CA ASN A 326 7.99 10.60 -9.12
C ASN A 326 8.88 10.59 -7.87
N ASN A 327 10.10 10.02 -7.94
CA ASN A 327 11.02 10.00 -6.80
C ASN A 327 11.46 11.42 -6.45
N ARG A 328 11.73 12.27 -7.45
CA ARG A 328 12.07 13.67 -7.25
C ARG A 328 10.91 14.48 -6.67
N GLU A 329 9.68 14.24 -7.13
CA GLU A 329 8.47 14.89 -6.59
C GLU A 329 8.26 14.57 -5.11
N TYR A 330 8.41 13.28 -4.73
CA TYR A 330 8.27 12.87 -3.33
C TYR A 330 9.41 13.39 -2.47
N LEU A 331 10.66 13.10 -2.83
CA LEU A 331 11.81 13.33 -1.97
C LEU A 331 12.35 14.78 -2.05
N GLY A 332 12.22 15.46 -3.21
CA GLY A 332 12.87 16.75 -3.41
C GLY A 332 14.37 16.66 -3.12
N GLU A 333 14.84 17.32 -2.07
CA GLU A 333 16.25 17.31 -1.64
C GLU A 333 16.62 16.12 -0.74
N GLY A 334 15.63 15.36 -0.28
CA GLY A 334 15.79 14.26 0.69
C GLY A 334 16.31 12.92 0.10
N GLY A 335 16.64 12.88 -1.19
CA GLY A 335 17.10 11.68 -1.89
C GLY A 335 18.54 11.79 -2.39
N TYR A 336 19.15 10.61 -2.62
CA TYR A 336 20.26 10.41 -3.54
C TYR A 336 19.71 9.76 -4.80
N PHE A 337 19.77 10.47 -5.92
CA PHE A 337 19.18 10.04 -7.19
C PHE A 337 20.25 9.44 -8.09
N CYS A 338 20.28 8.11 -8.18
CA CYS A 338 21.19 7.37 -9.04
C CYS A 338 20.87 7.68 -10.52
N ARG A 339 21.84 8.19 -11.27
CA ARG A 339 21.68 8.57 -12.67
C ARG A 339 21.42 7.36 -13.57
N GLU A 340 22.01 6.22 -13.23
CA GLU A 340 21.86 4.96 -13.97
C GLU A 340 21.07 3.95 -13.15
N MET A 341 20.25 3.14 -13.85
CA MET A 341 19.55 2.01 -13.24
C MET A 341 20.49 0.80 -13.16
N SER A 342 21.48 0.87 -12.28
CA SER A 342 22.48 -0.18 -12.10
C SER A 342 22.72 -0.51 -10.62
N PRO A 343 23.19 -1.75 -10.30
CA PRO A 343 23.61 -2.13 -8.96
C PRO A 343 24.77 -1.26 -8.45
N LEU A 344 25.67 -0.86 -9.35
CA LEU A 344 26.83 -0.03 -9.01
C LEU A 344 26.38 1.37 -8.56
N ALA A 345 25.46 2.00 -9.29
CA ALA A 345 24.94 3.31 -8.92
C ALA A 345 24.20 3.30 -7.57
N LEU A 346 23.53 2.19 -7.22
CA LEU A 346 22.93 2.01 -5.89
C LEU A 346 24.02 1.89 -4.81
N ALA A 347 25.07 1.12 -5.08
CA ALA A 347 26.21 0.99 -4.16
C ALA A 347 26.92 2.34 -3.94
N GLU A 348 27.10 3.16 -4.99
CA GLU A 348 27.63 4.52 -4.90
C GLU A 348 26.77 5.43 -4.02
N GLY A 349 25.45 5.36 -4.14
CA GLY A 349 24.53 6.10 -3.28
C GLY A 349 24.63 5.68 -1.80
N ILE A 350 24.86 4.40 -1.53
CA ILE A 350 25.10 3.90 -0.17
C ILE A 350 26.44 4.42 0.35
N PHE A 351 27.52 4.35 -0.43
CA PHE A 351 28.83 4.89 -0.06
C PHE A 351 28.78 6.38 0.21
N TYR A 352 28.04 7.13 -0.60
CA TYR A 352 27.86 8.57 -0.40
C TYR A 352 27.33 8.90 1.01
N PHE A 353 26.31 8.19 1.48
CA PHE A 353 25.76 8.44 2.81
C PHE A 353 26.61 7.84 3.94
N LEU A 354 27.36 6.77 3.67
CA LEU A 354 28.37 6.25 4.61
C LEU A 354 29.49 7.25 4.88
N GLU A 355 29.91 7.96 3.86
CA GLU A 355 30.95 9.00 3.97
C GLU A 355 30.41 10.32 4.53
N LYS A 356 29.09 10.54 4.41
CA LYS A 356 28.42 11.78 4.82
C LYS A 356 27.19 11.50 5.70
N PRO A 357 27.39 10.90 6.89
CA PRO A 357 26.26 10.50 7.76
C PRO A 357 25.43 11.69 8.25
N GLU A 358 26.03 12.86 8.46
CA GLU A 358 25.30 14.06 8.85
C GLU A 358 24.40 14.58 7.70
N GLU A 359 24.84 14.45 6.44
CA GLU A 359 24.00 14.81 5.30
C GLU A 359 22.82 13.83 5.17
N ALA A 360 23.04 12.52 5.39
CA ALA A 360 21.95 11.54 5.44
C ALA A 360 20.90 11.94 6.48
N LYS A 361 21.34 12.36 7.66
CA LYS A 361 20.48 12.82 8.76
C LYS A 361 19.67 14.08 8.39
N GLN A 362 20.34 15.07 7.80
CA GLN A 362 19.68 16.31 7.34
C GLN A 362 18.62 16.00 6.26
N LYS A 363 18.95 15.17 5.28
CA LYS A 363 18.00 14.73 4.25
C LYS A 363 16.85 13.93 4.83
N GLY A 364 17.10 13.11 5.84
CA GLY A 364 16.06 12.39 6.58
C GLY A 364 15.12 13.36 7.30
N LEU A 365 15.63 14.35 7.99
CA LEU A 365 14.81 15.39 8.64
C LEU A 365 13.97 16.18 7.63
N TYR A 366 14.55 16.56 6.50
CA TYR A 366 13.81 17.17 5.39
C TYR A 366 12.66 16.28 4.91
N ASN A 367 12.93 14.99 4.71
CA ASN A 367 11.92 14.03 4.30
C ASN A 367 10.77 13.93 5.32
N ARG A 368 11.09 13.90 6.62
CA ARG A 368 10.08 13.84 7.68
C ARG A 368 9.18 15.08 7.70
N GLU A 369 9.75 16.27 7.54
CA GLU A 369 8.96 17.49 7.43
C GLU A 369 8.08 17.48 6.18
N LYS A 370 8.65 17.08 5.04
CA LYS A 370 7.90 16.98 3.78
C LYS A 370 6.80 15.93 3.84
N ALA A 371 7.00 14.81 4.56
CA ALA A 371 5.97 13.78 4.75
C ALA A 371 4.67 14.32 5.38
N LYS A 372 4.73 15.41 6.16
CA LYS A 372 3.54 16.05 6.73
C LYS A 372 2.57 16.54 5.66
N THR A 373 3.08 16.91 4.49
CA THR A 373 2.22 17.35 3.36
C THR A 373 1.47 16.19 2.71
N PHE A 374 1.85 14.96 3.01
CA PHE A 374 1.22 13.73 2.53
C PHE A 374 0.41 13.00 3.61
N SER A 375 0.07 13.66 4.72
CA SER A 375 -0.81 13.10 5.75
C SER A 375 -2.16 12.68 5.16
N TRP A 376 -2.77 11.63 5.71
CA TRP A 376 -4.14 11.22 5.38
C TRP A 376 -5.21 12.27 5.69
N ASP A 377 -4.89 13.33 6.44
CA ASP A 377 -5.86 14.37 6.80
C ASP A 377 -6.44 15.10 5.58
N ALA A 378 -5.60 15.43 4.60
CA ALA A 378 -6.05 16.10 3.37
C ALA A 378 -6.88 15.18 2.46
N PRO A 379 -6.43 13.93 2.14
CA PRO A 379 -7.23 12.94 1.45
C PRO A 379 -8.59 12.68 2.11
N ALA A 380 -8.63 12.47 3.43
CA ALA A 380 -9.87 12.21 4.17
C ALA A 380 -10.85 13.37 4.10
N LYS A 381 -10.39 14.62 4.28
CA LYS A 381 -11.22 15.82 4.10
C LYS A 381 -11.76 15.93 2.68
N LYS A 382 -10.96 15.58 1.67
CA LYS A 382 -11.41 15.57 0.27
C LYS A 382 -12.50 14.54 0.04
N ILE A 383 -12.36 13.33 0.61
CA ILE A 383 -13.40 12.29 0.57
C ILE A 383 -14.67 12.75 1.30
N GLU A 384 -14.54 13.36 2.48
CA GLU A 384 -15.67 13.90 3.24
C GLU A 384 -16.43 14.97 2.45
N LEU A 385 -15.73 15.87 1.75
CA LEU A 385 -16.36 16.86 0.86
C LEU A 385 -17.16 16.18 -0.27
N ILE A 386 -16.65 15.10 -0.84
CA ILE A 386 -17.36 14.31 -1.84
C ILE A 386 -18.62 13.68 -1.23
N TYR A 387 -18.54 13.12 -0.03
CA TYR A 387 -19.69 12.55 0.66
C TYR A 387 -20.80 13.60 0.91
N ASN A 388 -20.41 14.78 1.38
CA ASN A 388 -21.34 15.89 1.61
C ASN A 388 -22.02 16.32 0.30
N LYS A 389 -21.24 16.45 -0.78
CA LYS A 389 -21.71 16.84 -2.11
C LYS A 389 -22.73 15.87 -2.71
N ILE A 390 -22.57 14.56 -2.49
CA ILE A 390 -23.51 13.58 -3.05
C ILE A 390 -24.71 13.31 -2.15
N LYS A 391 -24.63 13.65 -0.86
CA LYS A 391 -25.73 13.48 0.10
C LYS A 391 -26.73 14.63 0.03
N SER A 392 -26.23 15.84 -0.28
CA SER A 392 -27.09 17.01 -0.61
C SER A 392 -27.87 16.73 -1.89
#